data_fed0439c5c97eaf0b0c5170e29a330f4
#
_entry.id   fed0439c5c97eaf0b0c5170e29a330f4
#
_cell.length_a   1.000
_cell.length_b   1.000
_cell.length_c   1.000
_cell.angle_alpha   90.00
_cell.angle_beta   90.00
_cell.angle_gamma   90.00
#
_symmetry.space_group_name_H-M   'P 1'
#
loop_
_entity.id
_entity.type
_entity.pdbx_description
1 polymer ?
#
loop_
_entity_poly.entity_id
_entity_poly.type
_entity_poly.pdbx_seq_one_letter_code
_entity_poly.pdbx_strand_id
1 'polypeptide(L)'
;EVSSVSTSQVLPDNATYTFEQQTKEIQAPQLWHPNHPALYKVISSLYHGQELIDRYETAFGFRWFEWTADRGFFLNGEHLYFKGANVHQDHAGWGDAVTETGMRRDIRLVKEAGFDLIRGSHYPHSPAFSQTCDEIGMLFWAENAFWGIGGHKGDGYWNASAYPVNESDRAEFENSVKAQLKELIHIHRNHPSIIVWSMSNEPFFTAPETIDPMRKLLEETVKLSKQLDPTRPAAVGGAQRPLGEKRIDKLGDIAGYNGDGSYIPEFQQPG
;
A
#
# COMPACT_ATOMS: atom_id res chain seq x y z
N GLU A 1 8.21 -24.10 16.93
CA GLU A 1 6.87 -24.23 16.29
C GLU A 1 5.81 -23.72 17.26
N VAL A 2 4.95 -22.81 16.79
CA VAL A 2 3.88 -22.19 17.62
C VAL A 2 2.55 -22.90 17.41
N SER A 3 2.26 -23.28 16.17
CA SER A 3 1.04 -24.01 15.79
C SER A 3 1.25 -24.70 14.45
N SER A 4 0.52 -25.78 14.20
CA SER A 4 0.48 -26.44 12.90
C SER A 4 -0.93 -26.91 12.54
N VAL A 5 -1.23 -27.01 11.25
CA VAL A 5 -2.47 -27.53 10.71
C VAL A 5 -2.17 -28.29 9.43
N SER A 6 -2.89 -29.38 9.20
CA SER A 6 -2.78 -30.18 7.97
C SER A 6 -4.18 -30.48 7.43
N THR A 7 -4.32 -30.40 6.12
CA THR A 7 -5.53 -30.77 5.37
C THR A 7 -5.14 -31.57 4.13
N SER A 8 -6.02 -32.41 3.64
CA SER A 8 -5.80 -33.19 2.42
C SER A 8 -7.01 -33.11 1.50
N GLN A 9 -6.75 -33.14 0.19
CA GLN A 9 -7.78 -33.13 -0.84
C GLN A 9 -7.37 -34.03 -1.99
N VAL A 10 -8.32 -34.82 -2.49
CA VAL A 10 -8.16 -35.57 -3.74
C VAL A 10 -8.57 -34.64 -4.88
N LEU A 11 -7.69 -34.47 -5.86
CA LEU A 11 -7.94 -33.57 -7.00
C LEU A 11 -8.14 -34.43 -8.26
N PRO A 12 -9.12 -34.08 -9.11
CA PRO A 12 -9.16 -34.56 -10.48
C PRO A 12 -7.97 -34.07 -11.29
N ASP A 13 -7.66 -34.73 -12.39
CA ASP A 13 -6.60 -34.31 -13.31
C ASP A 13 -6.86 -32.88 -13.81
N ASN A 14 -5.79 -32.06 -13.85
CA ASN A 14 -5.82 -30.66 -14.27
C ASN A 14 -6.71 -29.71 -13.43
N ALA A 15 -7.07 -30.08 -12.21
CA ALA A 15 -7.83 -29.24 -11.32
C ALA A 15 -6.90 -28.33 -10.48
N THR A 16 -7.38 -27.12 -10.18
CA THR A 16 -6.77 -26.19 -9.21
C THR A 16 -7.60 -26.20 -7.93
N TYR A 17 -6.93 -26.21 -6.79
CA TYR A 17 -7.59 -26.17 -5.49
C TYR A 17 -6.90 -25.16 -4.55
N THR A 18 -7.70 -24.39 -3.84
CA THR A 18 -7.20 -23.46 -2.81
C THR A 18 -7.43 -24.08 -1.43
N PHE A 19 -6.36 -24.31 -0.69
CA PHE A 19 -6.45 -24.74 0.70
C PHE A 19 -6.70 -23.53 1.59
N GLU A 20 -7.80 -23.60 2.35
CA GLU A 20 -8.08 -22.66 3.44
C GLU A 20 -7.84 -23.39 4.76
N GLN A 21 -6.96 -22.83 5.59
CA GLN A 21 -6.55 -23.46 6.84
C GLN A 21 -6.63 -22.45 7.98
N GLN A 22 -7.13 -22.90 9.11
CA GLN A 22 -7.17 -22.12 10.35
C GLN A 22 -6.39 -22.86 11.44
N THR A 23 -5.41 -22.19 12.01
CA THR A 23 -4.67 -22.71 13.16
C THR A 23 -5.48 -22.53 14.45
N LYS A 24 -5.05 -23.21 15.53
CA LYS A 24 -5.53 -22.85 16.87
C LYS A 24 -5.09 -21.43 17.21
N GLU A 25 -5.80 -20.82 18.13
CA GLU A 25 -5.44 -19.52 18.67
C GLU A 25 -4.02 -19.55 19.24
N ILE A 26 -3.23 -18.57 18.87
CA ILE A 26 -1.88 -18.37 19.37
C ILE A 26 -1.96 -17.46 20.60
N GLN A 27 -1.66 -18.01 21.77
CA GLN A 27 -1.74 -17.27 23.02
C GLN A 27 -0.57 -16.31 23.19
N ALA A 28 -0.87 -15.03 23.52
CA ALA A 28 0.10 -13.97 23.80
C ALA A 28 1.25 -13.88 22.78
N PRO A 29 0.96 -13.72 21.47
CA PRO A 29 2.01 -13.57 20.49
C PRO A 29 2.82 -12.29 20.74
N GLN A 30 4.11 -12.32 20.41
CA GLN A 30 4.89 -11.09 20.37
C GLN A 30 4.38 -10.21 19.22
N LEU A 31 3.91 -8.99 19.56
CA LEU A 31 3.38 -8.08 18.57
C LEU A 31 4.51 -7.36 17.84
N TRP A 32 4.34 -7.21 16.52
CA TRP A 32 5.24 -6.39 15.72
C TRP A 32 5.05 -4.90 16.06
N HIS A 33 6.16 -4.20 16.26
CA HIS A 33 6.17 -2.77 16.54
C HIS A 33 7.47 -2.15 15.99
N PRO A 34 7.51 -0.87 15.56
CA PRO A 34 8.72 -0.22 15.07
C PRO A 34 9.96 -0.34 15.97
N ASN A 35 9.76 -0.39 17.29
CA ASN A 35 10.83 -0.56 18.27
C ASN A 35 11.14 -2.02 18.58
N HIS A 36 10.24 -2.95 18.24
CA HIS A 36 10.36 -4.39 18.50
C HIS A 36 9.75 -5.17 17.33
N PRO A 37 10.43 -5.24 16.16
CA PRO A 37 9.87 -5.80 14.95
C PRO A 37 9.81 -7.33 14.97
N ALA A 38 8.95 -7.89 15.84
CA ALA A 38 8.78 -9.33 15.99
C ALA A 38 8.12 -9.94 14.77
N LEU A 39 8.83 -10.84 14.09
CA LEU A 39 8.34 -11.53 12.89
C LEU A 39 8.18 -13.03 13.17
N TYR A 40 7.17 -13.59 12.54
CA TYR A 40 6.87 -15.01 12.48
C TYR A 40 7.01 -15.51 11.05
N LYS A 41 7.07 -16.83 10.88
CA LYS A 41 7.06 -17.47 9.57
C LYS A 41 5.94 -18.50 9.49
N VAL A 42 5.18 -18.45 8.43
CA VAL A 42 4.35 -19.56 7.99
C VAL A 42 5.17 -20.39 7.03
N ILE A 43 5.30 -21.68 7.33
CA ILE A 43 5.93 -22.66 6.46
C ILE A 43 4.81 -23.50 5.84
N SER A 44 4.56 -23.28 4.56
CA SER A 44 3.61 -24.06 3.79
C SER A 44 4.34 -25.19 3.07
N SER A 45 3.97 -26.43 3.33
CA SER A 45 4.56 -27.61 2.71
C SER A 45 3.48 -28.40 1.96
N LEU A 46 3.71 -28.64 0.70
CA LEU A 46 2.81 -29.42 -0.17
C LEU A 46 3.36 -30.82 -0.35
N TYR A 47 2.53 -31.82 -0.11
CA TYR A 47 2.90 -33.23 -0.23
C TYR A 47 2.01 -33.96 -1.24
N HIS A 48 2.59 -34.88 -1.99
CA HIS A 48 1.88 -35.94 -2.71
C HIS A 48 2.13 -37.27 -1.99
N GLY A 49 1.14 -37.73 -1.26
CA GLY A 49 1.34 -38.85 -0.32
C GLY A 49 2.33 -38.48 0.78
N GLN A 50 3.50 -39.09 0.79
CA GLN A 50 4.60 -38.80 1.74
C GLN A 50 5.73 -37.98 1.12
N GLU A 51 5.67 -37.72 -0.16
CA GLU A 51 6.70 -36.98 -0.88
C GLU A 51 6.45 -35.46 -0.77
N LEU A 52 7.46 -34.71 -0.31
CA LEU A 52 7.43 -33.24 -0.30
C LEU A 52 7.60 -32.74 -1.74
N ILE A 53 6.57 -32.07 -2.26
CA ILE A 53 6.56 -31.52 -3.62
C ILE A 53 7.03 -30.07 -3.64
N ASP A 54 6.58 -29.26 -2.65
CA ASP A 54 6.93 -27.85 -2.59
C ASP A 54 6.93 -27.34 -1.15
N ARG A 55 7.73 -26.31 -0.90
CA ARG A 55 7.81 -25.62 0.39
C ARG A 55 7.99 -24.12 0.20
N TYR A 56 7.11 -23.36 0.81
CA TYR A 56 7.16 -21.91 0.76
C TYR A 56 7.16 -21.30 2.16
N GLU A 57 7.97 -20.26 2.38
CA GLU A 57 8.04 -19.53 3.63
C GLU A 57 7.48 -18.12 3.45
N THR A 58 6.49 -17.76 4.28
CA THR A 58 5.90 -16.42 4.32
C THR A 58 6.20 -15.77 5.66
N ALA A 59 6.92 -14.66 5.66
CA ALA A 59 7.10 -13.85 6.85
C ALA A 59 5.83 -13.01 7.11
N PHE A 60 5.49 -12.82 8.38
CA PHE A 60 4.40 -11.94 8.81
C PHE A 60 4.62 -11.49 10.26
N GLY A 61 3.80 -10.53 10.72
CA GLY A 61 3.82 -10.08 12.11
C GLY A 61 2.41 -9.89 12.66
N PHE A 62 2.20 -10.24 13.94
CA PHE A 62 0.95 -9.93 14.63
C PHE A 62 0.97 -8.48 15.06
N ARG A 63 -0.04 -7.73 14.67
CA ARG A 63 -0.29 -6.36 15.11
C ARG A 63 -1.74 -5.99 14.85
N TRP A 64 -2.22 -4.98 15.52
CA TRP A 64 -3.47 -4.30 15.22
C TRP A 64 -3.25 -2.79 15.32
N PHE A 65 -4.07 -2.01 14.64
CA PHE A 65 -3.99 -0.57 14.69
C PHE A 65 -5.36 0.07 14.51
N GLU A 66 -5.45 1.31 14.93
CA GLU A 66 -6.64 2.14 14.84
C GLU A 66 -6.24 3.52 14.30
N TRP A 67 -7.01 4.03 13.36
CA TRP A 67 -6.94 5.39 12.88
C TRP A 67 -8.16 6.15 13.39
N THR A 68 -7.96 7.28 14.06
CA THR A 68 -9.02 8.13 14.58
C THR A 68 -8.83 9.56 14.10
N ALA A 69 -9.96 10.25 13.83
CA ALA A 69 -9.92 11.63 13.36
C ALA A 69 -9.47 12.63 14.44
N ASP A 70 -9.76 12.31 15.70
CA ASP A 70 -9.53 13.18 16.86
C ASP A 70 -8.26 12.87 17.65
N ARG A 71 -7.81 11.60 17.63
CA ARG A 71 -6.69 11.14 18.46
C ARG A 71 -5.51 10.60 17.66
N GLY A 72 -5.61 10.52 16.33
CA GLY A 72 -4.56 10.05 15.45
C GLY A 72 -4.43 8.53 15.36
N PHE A 73 -3.20 8.04 15.25
CA PHE A 73 -2.88 6.63 14.98
C PHE A 73 -2.46 5.88 16.25
N PHE A 74 -2.99 4.69 16.43
CA PHE A 74 -2.64 3.77 17.52
C PHE A 74 -2.17 2.45 16.93
N LEU A 75 -1.05 1.93 17.43
CA LEU A 75 -0.53 0.60 17.10
C LEU A 75 -0.48 -0.25 18.37
N ASN A 76 -1.12 -1.41 18.36
CA ASN A 76 -1.20 -2.31 19.51
C ASN A 76 -1.73 -1.65 20.80
N GLY A 77 -2.58 -0.60 20.64
CA GLY A 77 -3.12 0.20 21.73
C GLY A 77 -2.24 1.36 22.19
N GLU A 78 -1.04 1.51 21.65
CA GLU A 78 -0.15 2.62 21.93
C GLU A 78 -0.34 3.73 20.90
N HIS A 79 -0.53 4.98 21.36
CA HIS A 79 -0.58 6.14 20.49
C HIS A 79 0.79 6.41 19.89
N LEU A 80 0.86 6.46 18.55
CA LEU A 80 2.08 6.80 17.84
C LEU A 80 1.92 8.09 17.05
N TYR A 81 2.79 9.04 17.36
CA TYR A 81 3.05 10.18 16.49
C TYR A 81 4.31 9.88 15.68
N PHE A 82 4.18 9.73 14.38
CA PHE A 82 5.29 9.36 13.52
C PHE A 82 5.69 10.48 12.57
N LYS A 83 6.98 10.52 12.27
CA LYS A 83 7.58 11.37 11.25
C LYS A 83 7.89 10.52 10.05
N GLY A 84 7.54 10.99 8.86
CA GLY A 84 7.71 10.24 7.63
C GLY A 84 8.56 10.96 6.60
N ALA A 85 9.09 10.18 5.67
CA ALA A 85 9.76 10.66 4.47
C ALA A 85 9.22 9.94 3.24
N ASN A 86 9.18 10.63 2.10
CA ASN A 86 8.93 10.00 0.83
C ASN A 86 10.21 9.35 0.31
N VAL A 87 10.08 8.16 -0.28
CA VAL A 87 11.18 7.48 -0.95
C VAL A 87 10.73 7.12 -2.35
N HIS A 88 11.46 7.64 -3.34
CA HIS A 88 11.36 7.23 -4.73
C HIS A 88 12.36 6.13 -5.03
N GLN A 89 11.98 5.21 -5.92
CA GLN A 89 12.89 4.21 -6.45
C GLN A 89 13.70 4.85 -7.59
N ASP A 90 14.61 5.72 -7.20
CA ASP A 90 15.49 6.45 -8.12
C ASP A 90 16.86 6.63 -7.47
N HIS A 91 17.90 6.10 -8.11
CA HIS A 91 19.25 6.07 -7.56
C HIS A 91 20.27 6.58 -8.56
N ALA A 92 21.16 7.44 -8.09
CA ALA A 92 22.23 7.97 -8.91
C ALA A 92 23.07 6.85 -9.54
N GLY A 93 23.12 6.83 -10.88
CA GLY A 93 23.83 5.84 -11.67
C GLY A 93 23.06 4.56 -12.00
N TRP A 94 21.91 4.30 -11.37
CA TRP A 94 21.08 3.12 -11.62
C TRP A 94 19.65 3.47 -12.08
N GLY A 95 19.20 4.73 -11.88
CA GLY A 95 17.81 5.08 -12.11
C GLY A 95 16.89 4.16 -11.29
N ASP A 96 15.85 3.64 -11.92
CA ASP A 96 14.88 2.75 -11.27
C ASP A 96 15.38 1.32 -11.03
N ALA A 97 16.54 0.96 -11.59
CA ALA A 97 17.14 -0.38 -11.42
C ALA A 97 17.88 -0.52 -10.08
N VAL A 98 17.24 -0.05 -8.99
CA VAL A 98 17.81 -0.10 -7.65
C VAL A 98 17.92 -1.54 -7.17
N THR A 99 19.12 -1.91 -6.71
CA THR A 99 19.36 -3.24 -6.15
C THR A 99 18.69 -3.41 -4.78
N GLU A 100 18.45 -4.65 -4.37
CA GLU A 100 17.96 -4.95 -3.01
C GLU A 100 18.85 -4.31 -1.94
N THR A 101 20.17 -4.40 -2.08
CA THR A 101 21.13 -3.76 -1.16
C THR A 101 20.98 -2.25 -1.12
N GLY A 102 20.71 -1.60 -2.26
CA GLY A 102 20.42 -0.17 -2.35
C GLY A 102 19.16 0.18 -1.57
N MET A 103 18.07 -0.53 -1.79
CA MET A 103 16.80 -0.34 -1.05
C MET A 103 16.98 -0.50 0.46
N ARG A 104 17.66 -1.56 0.89
CA ARG A 104 17.96 -1.82 2.31
C ARG A 104 18.78 -0.71 2.94
N ARG A 105 19.77 -0.16 2.20
CA ARG A 105 20.57 0.97 2.64
C ARG A 105 19.71 2.22 2.82
N ASP A 106 18.88 2.55 1.86
CA ASP A 106 18.05 3.76 1.90
C ASP A 106 17.07 3.73 3.07
N ILE A 107 16.39 2.60 3.31
CA ILE A 107 15.49 2.43 4.45
C ILE A 107 16.24 2.59 5.79
N ARG A 108 17.46 2.02 5.90
CA ARG A 108 18.30 2.20 7.10
C ARG A 108 18.66 3.65 7.33
N LEU A 109 19.07 4.36 6.29
CA LEU A 109 19.42 5.79 6.40
C LEU A 109 18.22 6.63 6.84
N VAL A 110 17.03 6.33 6.34
CA VAL A 110 15.79 7.01 6.79
C VAL A 110 15.52 6.70 8.27
N LYS A 111 15.69 5.45 8.70
CA LYS A 111 15.52 5.06 10.10
C LYS A 111 16.55 5.72 11.01
N GLU A 112 17.83 5.72 10.62
CA GLU A 112 18.95 6.36 11.34
C GLU A 112 18.78 7.87 11.46
N ALA A 113 18.13 8.50 10.47
CA ALA A 113 17.76 9.92 10.52
C ALA A 113 16.59 10.22 11.48
N GLY A 114 16.02 9.20 12.13
CA GLY A 114 14.96 9.35 13.14
C GLY A 114 13.54 9.39 12.57
N PHE A 115 13.32 8.88 11.37
CA PHE A 115 11.99 8.70 10.80
C PHE A 115 11.39 7.34 11.19
N ASP A 116 10.06 7.31 11.32
CA ASP A 116 9.30 6.13 11.72
C ASP A 116 8.48 5.55 10.59
N LEU A 117 8.24 6.35 9.53
CA LEU A 117 7.40 6.00 8.40
C LEU A 117 8.06 6.37 7.07
N ILE A 118 7.93 5.49 6.10
CA ILE A 118 8.22 5.78 4.69
C ILE A 118 6.92 5.76 3.89
N ARG A 119 6.74 6.76 3.04
CA ARG A 119 5.79 6.70 1.95
C ARG A 119 6.53 6.24 0.69
N GLY A 120 6.12 5.11 0.13
CA GLY A 120 6.63 4.61 -1.13
C GLY A 120 6.05 5.39 -2.30
N SER A 121 6.74 6.41 -2.71
CA SER A 121 6.29 7.37 -3.72
C SER A 121 6.68 6.90 -5.12
N HIS A 122 5.84 6.94 -6.13
CA HIS A 122 4.37 7.04 -6.14
C HIS A 122 3.85 5.84 -6.93
N TYR A 123 4.32 4.65 -6.58
CA TYR A 123 4.15 3.38 -7.27
C TYR A 123 4.51 2.20 -6.34
N PRO A 124 4.12 0.97 -6.69
CA PRO A 124 4.53 -0.21 -5.95
C PRO A 124 6.06 -0.36 -5.88
N HIS A 125 6.56 -0.57 -4.68
CA HIS A 125 7.97 -0.87 -4.45
C HIS A 125 8.22 -2.39 -4.45
N SER A 126 9.48 -2.80 -4.60
CA SER A 126 9.89 -4.20 -4.57
C SER A 126 9.46 -4.91 -3.27
N PRO A 127 9.15 -6.21 -3.30
CA PRO A 127 8.94 -7.01 -2.07
C PRO A 127 10.10 -6.91 -1.08
N ALA A 128 11.34 -6.79 -1.55
CA ALA A 128 12.51 -6.57 -0.69
C ALA A 128 12.44 -5.26 0.12
N PHE A 129 11.77 -4.24 -0.41
CA PHE A 129 11.53 -2.98 0.29
C PHE A 129 10.60 -3.19 1.49
N SER A 130 9.44 -3.80 1.28
CA SER A 130 8.48 -4.11 2.34
C SER A 130 9.07 -5.05 3.39
N GLN A 131 9.80 -6.09 2.96
CA GLN A 131 10.49 -7.00 3.87
C GLN A 131 11.49 -6.25 4.74
N THR A 132 12.25 -5.33 4.17
CA THR A 132 13.21 -4.52 4.93
C THR A 132 12.51 -3.62 5.94
N CYS A 133 11.38 -3.01 5.56
CA CYS A 133 10.56 -2.24 6.50
C CYS A 133 10.08 -3.09 7.69
N ASP A 134 9.66 -4.33 7.42
CA ASP A 134 9.27 -5.28 8.48
C ASP A 134 10.42 -5.58 9.43
N GLU A 135 11.61 -5.88 8.89
CA GLU A 135 12.80 -6.31 9.64
C GLU A 135 13.39 -5.17 10.49
N ILE A 136 13.36 -3.93 9.99
CA ILE A 136 13.95 -2.76 10.64
C ILE A 136 12.94 -2.05 11.57
N GLY A 137 11.65 -2.35 11.42
CA GLY A 137 10.59 -1.66 12.15
C GLY A 137 10.30 -0.27 11.57
N MET A 138 10.16 -0.18 10.25
CA MET A 138 9.75 1.04 9.55
C MET A 138 8.30 0.90 9.13
N LEU A 139 7.43 1.82 9.55
CA LEU A 139 6.06 1.88 9.03
C LEU A 139 6.07 2.21 7.54
N PHE A 140 5.15 1.63 6.79
CA PHE A 140 5.12 1.79 5.35
C PHE A 140 3.72 2.17 4.83
N TRP A 141 3.67 3.29 4.11
CA TRP A 141 2.54 3.74 3.31
C TRP A 141 2.78 3.25 1.89
N ALA A 142 2.12 2.18 1.49
CA ALA A 142 2.28 1.58 0.16
C ALA A 142 1.31 2.22 -0.83
N GLU A 143 1.82 2.63 -1.98
CA GLU A 143 1.06 3.42 -2.96
C GLU A 143 0.96 2.71 -4.31
N ASN A 144 -0.22 2.79 -4.91
CA ASN A 144 -0.52 2.30 -6.26
C ASN A 144 -0.04 3.32 -7.30
N ALA A 145 0.24 2.86 -8.52
CA ALA A 145 0.79 3.67 -9.59
C ALA A 145 -0.22 4.58 -10.31
N PHE A 146 -1.30 4.98 -9.67
CA PHE A 146 -2.21 5.99 -10.20
C PHE A 146 -1.64 7.40 -9.92
N TRP A 147 -0.71 7.81 -10.74
CA TRP A 147 0.04 9.04 -10.59
C TRP A 147 -0.07 9.93 -11.82
N GLY A 148 -0.29 11.19 -11.58
CA GLY A 148 -0.75 12.17 -12.51
C GLY A 148 0.22 12.77 -13.51
N ILE A 149 0.80 12.03 -14.42
CA ILE A 149 1.43 12.58 -15.65
C ILE A 149 0.93 11.88 -16.91
N GLY A 150 -0.28 11.35 -16.89
CA GLY A 150 -0.75 10.50 -17.99
C GLY A 150 -1.33 11.23 -19.17
N GLY A 151 -1.40 12.55 -19.16
CA GLY A 151 -2.10 13.26 -20.22
C GLY A 151 -1.18 13.77 -21.29
N HIS A 152 -1.63 13.70 -22.52
CA HIS A 152 -1.00 14.36 -23.64
C HIS A 152 -1.65 15.74 -23.82
N LYS A 153 -0.96 16.80 -23.40
CA LYS A 153 -1.12 18.13 -23.96
C LYS A 153 0.23 18.52 -24.52
N GLY A 154 0.29 18.88 -25.78
CA GLY A 154 1.51 19.16 -26.51
C GLY A 154 2.32 20.38 -26.04
N ASP A 155 1.96 20.96 -24.90
CA ASP A 155 2.47 22.21 -24.36
C ASP A 155 3.21 22.08 -23.02
N GLY A 156 3.56 20.87 -22.62
CA GLY A 156 4.51 20.64 -21.54
C GLY A 156 4.02 19.83 -20.34
N TYR A 157 4.96 19.49 -19.48
CA TYR A 157 4.82 18.61 -18.32
C TYR A 157 3.67 18.97 -17.36
N TRP A 158 3.45 20.26 -17.11
CA TRP A 158 2.44 20.73 -16.15
C TRP A 158 0.99 20.66 -16.66
N ASN A 159 0.81 20.35 -17.93
CA ASN A 159 -0.50 20.22 -18.56
C ASN A 159 -0.90 18.75 -18.74
N ALA A 160 -0.14 17.83 -18.19
CA ALA A 160 -0.47 16.42 -18.19
C ALA A 160 -1.69 16.13 -17.32
N SER A 161 -2.54 15.21 -17.77
CA SER A 161 -3.71 14.77 -17.04
C SER A 161 -3.44 13.43 -16.32
N ALA A 162 -3.82 13.35 -15.05
CA ALA A 162 -3.75 12.11 -14.29
C ALA A 162 -4.63 10.99 -14.84
N TYR A 163 -5.64 11.37 -15.58
CA TYR A 163 -6.57 10.46 -16.24
C TYR A 163 -6.60 10.73 -17.73
N PRO A 164 -6.69 9.70 -18.60
CA PRO A 164 -6.62 9.87 -20.05
C PRO A 164 -7.67 10.82 -20.62
N VAL A 165 -7.22 11.82 -21.38
CA VAL A 165 -8.08 12.73 -22.10
C VAL A 165 -8.75 12.00 -23.27
N ASN A 166 -7.99 11.18 -23.99
CA ASN A 166 -8.52 10.37 -25.09
C ASN A 166 -9.42 9.26 -24.55
N GLU A 167 -10.63 9.19 -25.05
CA GLU A 167 -11.60 8.19 -24.61
C GLU A 167 -11.17 6.76 -24.95
N SER A 168 -10.47 6.57 -26.08
CA SER A 168 -9.92 5.27 -26.49
C SER A 168 -8.98 4.63 -25.48
N ASP A 169 -8.31 5.43 -24.67
CA ASP A 169 -7.25 4.96 -23.77
C ASP A 169 -7.76 4.64 -22.36
N ARG A 170 -9.00 5.06 -22.06
CA ARG A 170 -9.58 5.01 -20.70
C ARG A 170 -9.74 3.60 -20.17
N ALA A 171 -10.33 2.71 -20.97
CA ALA A 171 -10.63 1.35 -20.51
C ALA A 171 -9.35 0.57 -20.16
N GLU A 172 -8.31 0.67 -20.96
CA GLU A 172 -7.03 0.01 -20.71
C GLU A 172 -6.31 0.62 -19.49
N PHE A 173 -6.33 1.93 -19.39
CA PHE A 173 -5.78 2.64 -18.22
C PHE A 173 -6.47 2.23 -16.91
N GLU A 174 -7.80 2.24 -16.86
CA GLU A 174 -8.56 1.84 -15.67
C GLU A 174 -8.31 0.38 -15.29
N ASN A 175 -8.25 -0.51 -16.28
CA ASN A 175 -7.93 -1.91 -16.07
C ASN A 175 -6.51 -2.08 -15.52
N SER A 176 -5.54 -1.36 -16.05
CA SER A 176 -4.16 -1.36 -15.59
C SER A 176 -4.04 -0.88 -14.14
N VAL A 177 -4.67 0.25 -13.78
CA VAL A 177 -4.67 0.79 -12.42
C VAL A 177 -5.25 -0.22 -11.42
N LYS A 178 -6.38 -0.87 -11.78
CA LYS A 178 -7.02 -1.88 -10.92
C LYS A 178 -6.20 -3.16 -10.83
N ALA A 179 -5.56 -3.60 -11.92
CA ALA A 179 -4.70 -4.78 -11.92
C ALA A 179 -3.47 -4.57 -11.03
N GLN A 180 -2.78 -3.44 -11.17
CA GLN A 180 -1.63 -3.09 -10.33
C GLN A 180 -1.99 -3.02 -8.84
N LEU A 181 -3.17 -2.46 -8.50
CA LEU A 181 -3.64 -2.45 -7.11
C LEU A 181 -3.87 -3.86 -6.56
N LYS A 182 -4.44 -4.76 -7.37
CA LYS A 182 -4.62 -6.18 -6.97
C LYS A 182 -3.27 -6.85 -6.71
N GLU A 183 -2.32 -6.67 -7.61
CA GLU A 183 -0.97 -7.22 -7.49
C GLU A 183 -0.26 -6.67 -6.25
N LEU A 184 -0.29 -5.35 -6.05
CA LEU A 184 0.27 -4.68 -4.88
C LEU A 184 -0.25 -5.31 -3.58
N ILE A 185 -1.57 -5.44 -3.44
CA ILE A 185 -2.17 -5.99 -2.23
C ILE A 185 -1.86 -7.48 -2.08
N HIS A 186 -1.96 -8.28 -3.13
CA HIS A 186 -1.70 -9.72 -3.06
C HIS A 186 -0.25 -10.03 -2.69
N ILE A 187 0.70 -9.28 -3.25
CA ILE A 187 2.13 -9.46 -2.98
C ILE A 187 2.47 -9.01 -1.55
N HIS A 188 1.90 -7.90 -1.10
CA HIS A 188 2.39 -7.22 0.09
C HIS A 188 1.51 -7.32 1.35
N ARG A 189 0.31 -7.92 1.28
CA ARG A 189 -0.65 -7.94 2.40
C ARG A 189 -0.15 -8.62 3.68
N ASN A 190 0.87 -9.47 3.60
CA ASN A 190 1.43 -10.15 4.76
C ASN A 190 2.48 -9.31 5.51
N HIS A 191 2.89 -8.17 4.97
CA HIS A 191 3.88 -7.28 5.59
C HIS A 191 3.26 -6.47 6.74
N PRO A 192 3.68 -6.66 8.00
CA PRO A 192 3.13 -5.93 9.14
C PRO A 192 3.47 -4.43 9.12
N SER A 193 4.56 -4.04 8.48
CA SER A 193 4.97 -2.65 8.32
C SER A 193 3.97 -1.80 7.54
N ILE A 194 3.23 -2.40 6.61
CA ILE A 194 2.24 -1.67 5.81
C ILE A 194 1.00 -1.38 6.64
N ILE A 195 0.70 -0.09 6.82
CA ILE A 195 -0.41 0.41 7.64
C ILE A 195 -1.52 1.06 6.82
N VAL A 196 -1.31 1.26 5.52
CA VAL A 196 -2.28 1.90 4.63
C VAL A 196 -1.99 1.50 3.18
N TRP A 197 -3.06 1.34 2.40
CA TRP A 197 -3.01 1.25 0.95
C TRP A 197 -3.42 2.59 0.34
N SER A 198 -2.52 3.24 -0.40
CA SER A 198 -2.79 4.51 -1.07
C SER A 198 -3.17 4.27 -2.52
N MET A 199 -4.31 4.84 -2.93
CA MET A 199 -4.85 4.61 -4.28
C MET A 199 -4.15 5.42 -5.35
N SER A 200 -3.53 6.55 -4.97
CA SER A 200 -3.04 7.52 -5.96
C SER A 200 -2.03 8.51 -5.38
N ASN A 201 -1.39 9.26 -6.28
CA ASN A 201 -0.73 10.52 -5.97
C ASN A 201 -1.25 11.65 -6.85
N GLU A 202 -1.70 12.74 -6.23
CA GLU A 202 -2.08 13.99 -6.89
C GLU A 202 -3.01 13.86 -8.11
N PRO A 203 -4.07 13.04 -8.05
CA PRO A 203 -4.95 12.82 -9.19
C PRO A 203 -5.73 14.06 -9.60
N PHE A 204 -5.69 15.13 -8.81
CA PHE A 204 -6.26 16.42 -9.14
C PHE A 204 -5.55 17.12 -10.31
N PHE A 205 -4.33 16.74 -10.67
CA PHE A 205 -3.69 17.15 -11.91
C PHE A 205 -4.32 16.42 -13.09
N THR A 206 -5.58 16.76 -13.36
CA THR A 206 -6.36 16.15 -14.42
C THR A 206 -7.08 17.24 -15.24
N ALA A 207 -7.34 16.93 -16.50
CA ALA A 207 -8.10 17.86 -17.35
C ALA A 207 -9.54 18.03 -16.82
N PRO A 208 -10.15 19.21 -16.93
CA PRO A 208 -11.51 19.47 -16.41
C PRO A 208 -12.54 18.44 -16.88
N GLU A 209 -12.46 18.00 -18.11
CA GLU A 209 -13.34 17.02 -18.74
C GLU A 209 -13.15 15.60 -18.22
N THR A 210 -12.05 15.34 -17.50
CA THR A 210 -11.72 14.01 -16.95
C THR A 210 -11.89 13.92 -15.42
N ILE A 211 -12.36 14.98 -14.77
CA ILE A 211 -12.54 15.00 -13.31
C ILE A 211 -13.52 13.91 -12.84
N ASP A 212 -14.65 13.77 -13.49
CA ASP A 212 -15.67 12.80 -13.07
C ASP A 212 -15.23 11.35 -13.27
N PRO A 213 -14.70 10.93 -14.43
CA PRO A 213 -14.18 9.57 -14.58
C PRO A 213 -12.97 9.29 -13.68
N MET A 214 -12.09 10.25 -13.45
CA MET A 214 -10.98 10.11 -12.50
C MET A 214 -11.49 9.83 -11.08
N ARG A 215 -12.46 10.60 -10.59
CA ARG A 215 -13.10 10.40 -9.29
C ARG A 215 -13.75 9.03 -9.18
N LYS A 216 -14.49 8.61 -10.21
CA LYS A 216 -15.11 7.29 -10.28
C LYS A 216 -14.07 6.17 -10.15
N LEU A 217 -12.94 6.27 -10.85
CA LEU A 217 -11.84 5.31 -10.75
C LEU A 217 -11.27 5.24 -9.34
N LEU A 218 -11.07 6.39 -8.66
CA LEU A 218 -10.65 6.43 -7.27
C LEU A 218 -11.65 5.72 -6.34
N GLU A 219 -12.95 5.96 -6.50
CA GLU A 219 -13.99 5.29 -5.72
C GLU A 219 -13.97 3.76 -5.94
N GLU A 220 -13.77 3.32 -7.18
CA GLU A 220 -13.66 1.91 -7.53
C GLU A 220 -12.40 1.27 -6.93
N THR A 221 -11.27 1.96 -6.95
CA THR A 221 -10.01 1.46 -6.34
C THR A 221 -10.10 1.40 -4.82
N VAL A 222 -10.72 2.37 -4.17
CA VAL A 222 -11.01 2.32 -2.72
C VAL A 222 -11.87 1.10 -2.37
N LYS A 223 -12.95 0.86 -3.12
CA LYS A 223 -13.81 -0.32 -2.91
C LYS A 223 -13.04 -1.63 -3.12
N LEU A 224 -12.25 -1.69 -4.19
CA LEU A 224 -11.43 -2.86 -4.51
C LEU A 224 -10.39 -3.15 -3.43
N SER A 225 -9.70 -2.12 -2.93
CA SER A 225 -8.75 -2.26 -1.82
C SER A 225 -9.39 -2.87 -0.59
N LYS A 226 -10.57 -2.40 -0.17
CA LYS A 226 -11.32 -2.92 0.97
C LYS A 226 -11.83 -4.35 0.78
N GLN A 227 -12.12 -4.74 -0.46
CA GLN A 227 -12.50 -6.13 -0.78
C GLN A 227 -11.32 -7.08 -0.69
N LEU A 228 -10.13 -6.63 -1.10
CA LEU A 228 -8.91 -7.44 -1.13
C LEU A 228 -8.24 -7.53 0.24
N ASP A 229 -8.28 -6.44 0.99
CA ASP A 229 -7.73 -6.35 2.35
C ASP A 229 -8.57 -5.41 3.24
N PRO A 230 -9.54 -5.94 3.97
CA PRO A 230 -10.36 -5.13 4.88
C PRO A 230 -9.62 -4.71 6.16
N THR A 231 -8.38 -5.16 6.36
CA THR A 231 -7.62 -4.90 7.59
C THR A 231 -6.86 -3.58 7.58
N ARG A 232 -6.74 -2.94 6.41
CA ARG A 232 -6.05 -1.66 6.22
C ARG A 232 -6.97 -0.62 5.61
N PRO A 233 -6.81 0.66 6.00
CA PRO A 233 -7.54 1.74 5.36
C PRO A 233 -7.05 1.97 3.93
N ALA A 234 -7.96 2.47 3.09
CA ALA A 234 -7.67 2.97 1.75
C ALA A 234 -7.48 4.48 1.80
N ALA A 235 -6.33 4.96 1.32
CA ALA A 235 -6.02 6.38 1.29
C ALA A 235 -6.05 6.96 -0.13
N VAL A 236 -6.31 8.26 -0.22
CA VAL A 236 -6.06 9.07 -1.42
C VAL A 236 -4.84 9.94 -1.14
N GLY A 237 -3.72 9.62 -1.79
CA GLY A 237 -2.48 10.39 -1.68
C GLY A 237 -2.52 11.66 -2.53
N GLY A 238 -1.94 12.75 -2.01
CA GLY A 238 -1.90 14.01 -2.72
C GLY A 238 -3.28 14.62 -2.97
N ALA A 239 -4.13 14.69 -1.96
CA ALA A 239 -5.54 15.08 -2.09
C ALA A 239 -5.84 16.56 -1.74
N GLN A 240 -4.81 17.42 -1.69
CA GLN A 240 -4.89 18.78 -1.13
C GLN A 240 -5.68 19.81 -1.94
N ARG A 241 -6.05 19.52 -3.19
CA ARG A 241 -6.83 20.44 -4.00
C ARG A 241 -8.29 19.97 -4.08
N PRO A 242 -9.18 20.59 -3.31
CA PRO A 242 -10.60 20.35 -3.51
C PRO A 242 -10.99 20.93 -4.87
N LEU A 243 -11.51 20.09 -5.74
CA LEU A 243 -12.03 20.49 -7.06
C LEU A 243 -13.46 21.04 -6.89
N GLY A 244 -13.60 22.16 -6.17
CA GLY A 244 -14.89 22.71 -5.78
C GLY A 244 -15.70 21.68 -4.96
N GLU A 245 -16.93 21.39 -5.37
CA GLU A 245 -17.75 20.35 -4.72
C GLU A 245 -17.28 18.92 -4.98
N LYS A 246 -16.40 18.72 -5.98
CA LYS A 246 -15.89 17.42 -6.40
C LYS A 246 -14.64 17.00 -5.62
N ARG A 247 -14.68 17.07 -4.32
CA ARG A 247 -13.57 16.76 -3.41
C ARG A 247 -13.12 15.32 -3.58
N ILE A 248 -11.79 15.12 -3.68
CA ILE A 248 -11.17 13.80 -3.75
C ILE A 248 -10.68 13.30 -2.37
N ASP A 249 -10.41 14.20 -1.45
CA ASP A 249 -9.98 13.90 -0.08
C ASP A 249 -11.05 13.20 0.77
N LYS A 250 -12.30 13.15 0.28
CA LYS A 250 -13.42 12.46 0.94
C LYS A 250 -13.73 11.07 0.35
N LEU A 251 -12.93 10.61 -0.62
CA LEU A 251 -13.20 9.33 -1.30
C LEU A 251 -12.61 8.12 -0.56
N GLY A 252 -11.52 8.29 0.14
CA GLY A 252 -10.88 7.24 0.94
C GLY A 252 -11.19 7.35 2.44
N ASP A 253 -10.65 6.43 3.21
CA ASP A 253 -10.69 6.47 4.68
C ASP A 253 -9.72 7.52 5.23
N ILE A 254 -8.61 7.76 4.50
CA ILE A 254 -7.55 8.70 4.86
C ILE A 254 -7.20 9.55 3.64
N ALA A 255 -6.95 10.84 3.87
CA ALA A 255 -6.43 11.74 2.87
C ALA A 255 -4.97 12.13 3.20
N GLY A 256 -4.08 11.96 2.22
CA GLY A 256 -2.72 12.47 2.29
C GLY A 256 -2.62 13.79 1.53
N TYR A 257 -1.97 14.78 2.13
CA TYR A 257 -1.77 16.09 1.49
C TYR A 257 -0.28 16.31 1.22
N ASN A 258 0.05 16.63 -0.05
CA ASN A 258 1.41 16.94 -0.46
C ASN A 258 1.61 18.46 -0.43
N GLY A 259 2.06 19.03 0.69
CA GLY A 259 2.28 20.46 0.82
C GLY A 259 1.11 21.21 1.46
N ASP A 260 0.81 22.41 0.95
CA ASP A 260 -0.11 23.33 1.60
C ASP A 260 -1.57 22.83 1.65
N GLY A 261 -2.03 22.52 2.86
CA GLY A 261 -3.42 22.21 3.16
C GLY A 261 -4.32 23.43 3.37
N SER A 262 -3.81 24.65 3.18
CA SER A 262 -4.56 25.90 3.45
C SER A 262 -5.83 26.06 2.61
N TYR A 263 -5.91 25.36 1.49
CA TYR A 263 -7.12 25.31 0.65
C TYR A 263 -8.22 24.38 1.19
N ILE A 264 -7.95 23.62 2.25
CA ILE A 264 -8.92 22.71 2.87
C ILE A 264 -9.70 23.52 3.91
N PRO A 265 -11.01 23.73 3.73
CA PRO A 265 -11.80 24.60 4.62
C PRO A 265 -11.74 24.18 6.09
N GLU A 266 -11.67 22.89 6.35
CA GLU A 266 -11.61 22.34 7.71
C GLU A 266 -10.32 22.72 8.45
N PHE A 267 -9.21 22.97 7.74
CA PHE A 267 -7.95 23.43 8.34
C PHE A 267 -7.90 24.93 8.61
N GLN A 268 -8.88 25.68 8.14
CA GLN A 268 -9.00 27.12 8.38
C GLN A 268 -9.88 27.44 9.58
N GLN A 269 -10.52 26.46 10.17
CA GLN A 269 -11.33 26.64 11.36
C GLN A 269 -10.44 26.59 12.61
N PRO A 270 -10.59 27.52 13.56
CA PRO A 270 -9.94 27.38 14.85
C PRO A 270 -10.43 26.10 15.52
N GLY A 271 -9.49 25.28 15.98
CA GLY A 271 -9.75 24.03 16.68
C GLY A 271 -10.44 24.22 18.02
#